data_c2f2e1bc0884d85f705dfa9eea50f390
#
_entry.id   c2f2e1bc0884d85f705dfa9eea50f390
#
_cell.length_a   1.000
_cell.length_b   1.000
_cell.length_c   1.000
_cell.angle_alpha   90.00
_cell.angle_beta   90.00
_cell.angle_gamma   90.00
#
_symmetry.space_group_name_H-M   'P 1'
#
loop_
_entity.id
_entity.type
_entity.pdbx_description
1 polymer ?
#
loop_
_entity_poly.entity_id
_entity_poly.type
_entity_poly.pdbx_seq_one_letter_code
_entity_poly.pdbx_strand_id
1 'polypeptide(L)'
;PDLPFADYMSDYKETADHYDLKLIMLITPETSEDRIRLIDEHTSGFIYMVSSAATTGAQQSFDDQKQAYFRRINAMNLQNPRLVGFGISNKATFDAASSNSSGAIIGSKFIQLLKSEKTIPDAVDKLLEALKK
;
A
#
# COMPACT_ATOMS: atom_id res chain seq x y z
N PRO A 1 11.09 -0.16 -4.30
CA PRO A 1 11.64 -0.49 -2.97
C PRO A 1 13.14 -0.56 -3.00
N ASP A 2 13.71 -0.68 -4.18
CA ASP A 2 15.12 -0.99 -4.36
C ASP A 2 15.95 0.24 -4.73
N LEU A 3 15.32 1.41 -4.82
CA LEU A 3 15.99 2.68 -5.05
C LEU A 3 16.05 3.49 -3.74
N PRO A 4 17.24 3.70 -3.14
CA PRO A 4 17.39 4.54 -1.96
C PRO A 4 16.91 5.97 -2.24
N PHE A 5 16.28 6.59 -1.25
CA PHE A 5 15.73 7.94 -1.40
C PHE A 5 16.81 8.98 -1.77
N ALA A 6 18.02 8.87 -1.16
CA ALA A 6 19.11 9.77 -1.46
C ALA A 6 19.53 9.68 -2.93
N ASP A 7 19.67 8.46 -3.45
CA ASP A 7 20.05 8.21 -4.85
C ASP A 7 18.96 8.71 -5.81
N TYR A 8 17.67 8.53 -5.43
CA TYR A 8 16.59 9.12 -6.20
C TYR A 8 16.71 10.64 -6.29
N MET A 9 16.94 11.30 -5.16
CA MET A 9 17.02 12.76 -5.10
C MET A 9 18.22 13.32 -5.88
N SER A 10 19.38 12.63 -5.84
CA SER A 10 20.60 13.08 -6.53
C SER A 10 20.61 12.76 -8.02
N ASP A 11 20.17 11.57 -8.41
CA ASP A 11 20.48 11.02 -9.73
C ASP A 11 19.27 10.87 -10.65
N TYR A 12 18.07 10.72 -10.09
CA TYR A 12 16.89 10.34 -10.88
C TYR A 12 15.74 11.34 -10.84
N LYS A 13 15.70 12.22 -9.82
CA LYS A 13 14.56 13.13 -9.63
C LYS A 13 14.35 14.06 -10.83
N GLU A 14 15.40 14.66 -11.35
CA GLU A 14 15.30 15.55 -12.51
C GLU A 14 14.75 14.83 -13.75
N THR A 15 15.20 13.60 -13.99
CA THR A 15 14.68 12.77 -15.08
C THR A 15 13.22 12.38 -14.87
N ALA A 16 12.85 11.99 -13.65
CA ALA A 16 11.47 11.66 -13.31
C ALA A 16 10.53 12.86 -13.51
N ASP A 17 10.94 14.03 -13.04
CA ASP A 17 10.18 15.27 -13.21
C ASP A 17 10.04 15.67 -14.69
N HIS A 18 11.10 15.53 -15.47
CA HIS A 18 11.10 15.84 -16.92
C HIS A 18 10.08 14.97 -17.69
N TYR A 19 9.94 13.70 -17.32
CA TYR A 19 8.98 12.77 -17.95
C TYR A 19 7.65 12.64 -17.21
N ASP A 20 7.38 13.50 -16.23
CA ASP A 20 6.18 13.46 -15.36
C ASP A 20 5.96 12.08 -14.70
N LEU A 21 7.04 11.39 -14.34
CA LEU A 21 6.97 10.11 -13.65
C LEU A 21 6.70 10.32 -12.16
N LYS A 22 5.66 9.69 -11.65
CA LYS A 22 5.30 9.77 -10.24
C LYS A 22 6.03 8.70 -9.45
N LEU A 23 6.87 9.11 -8.50
CA LEU A 23 7.54 8.19 -7.60
C LEU A 23 6.63 7.81 -6.44
N ILE A 24 6.34 6.53 -6.31
CA ILE A 24 5.59 5.95 -5.20
C ILE A 24 6.60 5.43 -4.18
N MET A 25 6.63 6.03 -2.99
CA MET A 25 7.52 5.61 -1.92
C MET A 25 6.82 4.69 -0.93
N LEU A 26 7.61 3.78 -0.34
CA LEU A 26 7.13 2.79 0.62
C LEU A 26 7.49 3.22 2.06
N ILE A 27 6.56 2.95 2.98
CA ILE A 27 6.80 3.01 4.42
C ILE A 27 6.44 1.67 5.06
N THR A 28 7.13 1.34 6.14
CA THR A 28 6.92 0.11 6.92
C THR A 28 6.59 0.46 8.38
N PRO A 29 6.15 -0.50 9.21
CA PRO A 29 5.96 -0.27 10.63
C PRO A 29 7.20 0.30 11.35
N GLU A 30 8.40 -0.01 10.85
CA GLU A 30 9.69 0.41 11.42
C GLU A 30 10.16 1.78 10.92
N THR A 31 9.50 2.36 9.91
CA THR A 31 9.89 3.66 9.37
C THR A 31 9.63 4.75 10.41
N SER A 32 10.65 5.57 10.69
CA SER A 32 10.55 6.67 11.65
C SER A 32 9.62 7.78 11.15
N GLU A 33 9.03 8.55 12.06
CA GLU A 33 8.12 9.64 11.71
C GLU A 33 8.80 10.73 10.87
N ASP A 34 10.04 11.09 11.22
CA ASP A 34 10.81 12.08 10.44
C ASP A 34 11.01 11.60 8.99
N ARG A 35 11.31 10.30 8.83
CA ARG A 35 11.47 9.71 7.51
C ARG A 35 10.14 9.68 6.74
N ILE A 36 9.03 9.41 7.42
CA ILE A 36 7.70 9.42 6.80
C ILE A 36 7.33 10.83 6.33
N ARG A 37 7.61 11.87 7.13
CA ARG A 37 7.37 13.26 6.72
C ARG A 37 8.22 13.66 5.52
N LEU A 38 9.49 13.28 5.51
CA LEU A 38 10.37 13.52 4.37
C LEU A 38 9.86 12.82 3.09
N ILE A 39 9.37 11.59 3.21
CA ILE A 39 8.73 10.86 2.12
C ILE A 39 7.47 11.59 1.65
N ASP A 40 6.63 12.05 2.56
CA ASP A 40 5.40 12.77 2.23
C ASP A 40 5.66 14.07 1.45
N GLU A 41 6.71 14.80 1.81
CA GLU A 41 7.12 16.03 1.12
C GLU A 41 7.57 15.80 -0.34
N HIS A 42 8.14 14.62 -0.63
CA HIS A 42 8.77 14.33 -1.91
C HIS A 42 8.02 13.28 -2.76
N THR A 43 6.99 12.66 -2.22
CA THR A 43 6.12 11.74 -2.96
C THR A 43 5.11 12.54 -3.79
N SER A 44 4.90 12.11 -5.03
CA SER A 44 3.82 12.62 -5.87
C SER A 44 2.92 11.48 -6.32
N GLY A 45 1.71 11.40 -5.79
CA GLY A 45 0.75 10.33 -6.07
C GLY A 45 0.20 9.72 -4.79
N PHE A 46 0.84 8.73 -4.22
CA PHE A 46 0.46 8.15 -2.93
C PHE A 46 1.66 7.54 -2.21
N ILE A 47 1.51 7.32 -0.92
CA ILE A 47 2.48 6.58 -0.11
C ILE A 47 2.01 5.12 0.00
N TYR A 48 2.87 4.18 -0.36
CA TYR A 48 2.60 2.75 -0.21
C TYR A 48 2.90 2.32 1.22
N MET A 49 1.88 1.96 1.99
CA MET A 49 2.03 1.42 3.33
C MET A 49 2.18 -0.10 3.26
N VAL A 50 3.36 -0.60 3.58
CA VAL A 50 3.60 -2.04 3.71
C VAL A 50 3.02 -2.50 5.05
N SER A 51 2.06 -3.43 5.02
CA SER A 51 1.34 -3.88 6.23
C SER A 51 2.18 -4.70 7.19
N SER A 52 3.28 -5.31 6.73
CA SER A 52 4.28 -6.01 7.56
C SER A 52 5.58 -6.18 6.80
N ALA A 53 6.70 -6.29 7.52
CA ALA A 53 8.00 -6.67 6.95
C ALA A 53 8.02 -8.14 6.45
N ALA A 54 7.08 -8.97 6.86
CA ALA A 54 6.92 -10.33 6.36
C ALA A 54 6.12 -10.33 5.06
N THR A 55 6.69 -10.97 4.10
CA THR A 55 6.34 -11.04 2.68
C THR A 55 4.93 -11.51 2.32
N THR A 56 4.60 -11.27 1.09
CA THR A 56 3.51 -11.75 0.21
C THR A 56 2.74 -12.98 0.71
N GLY A 57 1.46 -12.81 0.92
CA GLY A 57 0.49 -13.88 1.19
C GLY A 57 -0.84 -13.32 1.69
N ALA A 58 -1.91 -14.03 1.40
CA ALA A 58 -3.23 -13.69 1.91
C ALA A 58 -3.29 -13.90 3.43
N GLN A 59 -3.71 -12.88 4.18
CA GLN A 59 -3.92 -12.97 5.62
C GLN A 59 -5.42 -12.98 5.92
N GLN A 60 -5.82 -13.63 7.01
CA GLN A 60 -7.23 -13.67 7.40
C GLN A 60 -7.66 -12.43 8.19
N SER A 61 -6.74 -11.86 8.96
CA SER A 61 -6.95 -10.61 9.71
C SER A 61 -5.62 -9.93 9.98
N PHE A 62 -5.67 -8.65 10.35
CA PHE A 62 -4.51 -7.93 10.87
C PHE A 62 -4.53 -7.95 12.40
N ASP A 63 -3.36 -8.21 12.97
CA ASP A 63 -3.13 -8.16 14.42
C ASP A 63 -3.16 -6.72 14.98
N ASP A 64 -3.16 -6.60 16.30
CA ASP A 64 -3.23 -5.31 16.99
C ASP A 64 -2.03 -4.41 16.67
N GLN A 65 -0.85 -4.98 16.40
CA GLN A 65 0.34 -4.21 16.05
C GLN A 65 0.19 -3.52 14.69
N LYS A 66 -0.35 -4.22 13.70
CA LYS A 66 -0.62 -3.64 12.38
C LYS A 66 -1.68 -2.56 12.44
N GLN A 67 -2.74 -2.80 13.22
CA GLN A 67 -3.77 -1.79 13.42
C GLN A 67 -3.23 -0.55 14.16
N ALA A 68 -2.36 -0.74 15.14
CA ALA A 68 -1.67 0.36 15.83
C ALA A 68 -0.78 1.17 14.85
N TYR A 69 -0.07 0.49 13.96
CA TYR A 69 0.70 1.14 12.91
C TYR A 69 -0.20 1.98 11.98
N PHE A 70 -1.31 1.44 11.50
CA PHE A 70 -2.22 2.18 10.64
C PHE A 70 -2.80 3.43 11.34
N ARG A 71 -3.18 3.30 12.61
CA ARG A 71 -3.64 4.45 13.42
C ARG A 71 -2.56 5.50 13.61
N ARG A 72 -1.31 5.08 13.89
CA ARG A 72 -0.16 5.98 14.02
C ARG A 72 0.03 6.81 12.76
N ILE A 73 0.07 6.17 11.61
CA ILE A 73 0.27 6.88 10.34
C ILE A 73 -0.92 7.81 10.03
N ASN A 74 -2.14 7.37 10.30
CA ASN A 74 -3.33 8.21 10.09
C ASN A 74 -3.30 9.48 10.96
N ALA A 75 -2.81 9.39 12.20
CA ALA A 75 -2.68 10.53 13.11
C ALA A 75 -1.62 11.56 12.67
N MET A 76 -0.72 11.21 11.75
CA MET A 76 0.32 12.11 11.25
C MET A 76 -0.22 13.20 10.31
N ASN A 77 -1.44 13.07 9.80
CA ASN A 77 -2.09 14.01 8.86
C ASN A 77 -1.20 14.34 7.64
N LEU A 78 -0.72 13.31 6.97
CA LEU A 78 0.14 13.44 5.79
C LEU A 78 -0.63 14.05 4.60
N GLN A 79 0.09 14.75 3.71
CA GLN A 79 -0.48 15.43 2.54
C GLN A 79 -0.93 14.44 1.47
N ASN A 80 -0.12 13.40 1.24
CA ASN A 80 -0.40 12.42 0.21
C ASN A 80 -1.37 11.32 0.70
N PRO A 81 -2.25 10.81 -0.18
CA PRO A 81 -3.05 9.64 0.12
C PRO A 81 -2.16 8.43 0.42
N ARG A 82 -2.65 7.52 1.23
CA ARG A 82 -1.94 6.34 1.67
C ARG A 82 -2.72 5.10 1.27
N LEU A 83 -2.06 4.18 0.58
CA LEU A 83 -2.65 2.89 0.22
C LEU A 83 -1.92 1.76 0.95
N VAL A 84 -2.67 0.93 1.64
CA VAL A 84 -2.12 -0.23 2.35
C VAL A 84 -2.00 -1.40 1.38
N GLY A 85 -0.81 -1.98 1.29
CA GLY A 85 -0.53 -3.18 0.50
C GLY A 85 -0.02 -4.34 1.34
N PHE A 86 0.04 -5.52 0.72
CA PHE A 86 0.38 -6.83 1.26
C PHE A 86 -0.65 -7.39 2.26
N GLY A 87 -1.05 -8.64 2.03
CA GLY A 87 -1.95 -9.37 2.92
C GLY A 87 -3.43 -9.04 2.81
N ILE A 88 -3.82 -8.13 1.92
CA ILE A 88 -5.24 -7.81 1.70
C ILE A 88 -5.86 -8.89 0.81
N SER A 89 -6.87 -9.59 1.34
CA SER A 89 -7.47 -10.74 0.62
C SER A 89 -8.96 -10.96 0.89
N ASN A 90 -9.53 -10.28 1.87
CA ASN A 90 -10.91 -10.43 2.31
C ASN A 90 -11.42 -9.12 2.94
N LYS A 91 -12.71 -9.11 3.28
CA LYS A 91 -13.37 -7.96 3.90
C LYS A 91 -12.67 -7.47 5.17
N ALA A 92 -12.31 -8.38 6.08
CA ALA A 92 -11.71 -8.00 7.37
C ALA A 92 -10.37 -7.26 7.18
N THR A 93 -9.50 -7.75 6.29
CA THR A 93 -8.23 -7.08 5.98
C THR A 93 -8.42 -5.79 5.19
N PHE A 94 -9.41 -5.76 4.30
CA PHE A 94 -9.76 -4.56 3.54
C PHE A 94 -10.32 -3.46 4.44
N ASP A 95 -11.28 -3.78 5.31
CA ASP A 95 -11.88 -2.82 6.24
C ASP A 95 -10.85 -2.26 7.21
N ALA A 96 -10.00 -3.12 7.78
CA ALA A 96 -8.94 -2.71 8.69
C ALA A 96 -7.92 -1.76 8.02
N ALA A 97 -7.55 -2.02 6.77
CA ALA A 97 -6.68 -1.15 5.98
C ALA A 97 -7.38 0.18 5.66
N SER A 98 -8.59 0.12 5.11
CA SER A 98 -9.32 1.29 4.61
C SER A 98 -9.80 2.23 5.72
N SER A 99 -10.01 1.72 6.94
CA SER A 99 -10.43 2.55 8.09
C SER A 99 -9.40 3.60 8.51
N ASN A 100 -8.12 3.40 8.17
CA ASN A 100 -7.01 4.27 8.58
C ASN A 100 -6.13 4.73 7.41
N SER A 101 -6.60 4.54 6.18
CA SER A 101 -5.89 4.95 4.97
C SER A 101 -6.89 5.36 3.87
N SER A 102 -6.36 5.75 2.73
CA SER A 102 -7.18 6.13 1.56
C SER A 102 -7.68 4.93 0.75
N GLY A 103 -7.20 3.72 1.07
CA GLY A 103 -7.60 2.50 0.38
C GLY A 103 -6.57 1.37 0.52
N ALA A 104 -6.76 0.31 -0.27
CA ALA A 104 -5.91 -0.87 -0.23
C ALA A 104 -5.49 -1.34 -1.62
N ILE A 105 -4.33 -1.98 -1.70
CA ILE A 105 -3.78 -2.60 -2.90
C ILE A 105 -3.92 -4.12 -2.77
N ILE A 106 -4.59 -4.74 -3.73
CA ILE A 106 -4.90 -6.17 -3.71
C ILE A 106 -4.26 -6.83 -4.94
N GLY A 107 -3.16 -7.52 -4.73
CA GLY A 107 -2.42 -8.19 -5.80
C GLY A 107 -2.64 -9.70 -5.80
N SER A 108 -2.06 -10.41 -4.83
CA SER A 108 -2.01 -11.87 -4.79
C SER A 108 -3.39 -12.55 -4.88
N LYS A 109 -4.39 -12.00 -4.20
CA LYS A 109 -5.76 -12.54 -4.26
C LYS A 109 -6.35 -12.41 -5.66
N PHE A 110 -6.14 -11.28 -6.32
CA PHE A 110 -6.61 -11.06 -7.69
C PHE A 110 -5.94 -12.02 -8.69
N ILE A 111 -4.62 -12.20 -8.58
CA ILE A 111 -3.89 -13.17 -9.41
C ILE A 111 -4.39 -14.61 -9.20
N GLN A 112 -4.70 -14.98 -7.97
CA GLN A 112 -5.29 -16.30 -7.68
C GLN A 112 -6.65 -16.46 -8.37
N LEU A 113 -7.50 -15.44 -8.30
CA LEU A 113 -8.81 -15.46 -8.97
C LEU A 113 -8.67 -15.51 -10.50
N LEU A 114 -7.73 -14.77 -11.08
CA LEU A 114 -7.46 -14.86 -12.53
C LEU A 114 -7.05 -16.26 -12.98
N LYS A 115 -6.42 -17.05 -12.11
CA LYS A 115 -6.06 -18.45 -12.41
C LYS A 115 -7.21 -19.43 -12.22
N SER A 116 -8.16 -19.14 -11.34
CA SER A 116 -9.26 -20.04 -10.99
C SER A 116 -10.54 -19.80 -11.78
N GLU A 117 -10.76 -18.56 -12.23
CA GLU A 117 -11.97 -18.18 -12.94
C GLU A 117 -11.83 -18.32 -14.45
N LYS A 118 -12.96 -18.48 -15.13
CA LYS A 118 -12.98 -18.69 -16.59
C LYS A 118 -12.72 -17.43 -17.37
N THR A 119 -13.13 -16.28 -16.83
CA THR A 119 -12.99 -14.98 -17.49
C THR A 119 -12.46 -13.91 -16.50
N ILE A 120 -11.87 -12.85 -17.03
CA ILE A 120 -11.42 -11.69 -16.23
C ILE A 120 -12.59 -11.03 -15.49
N PRO A 121 -13.76 -10.77 -16.11
CA PRO A 121 -14.93 -10.27 -15.38
C PRO A 121 -15.32 -11.12 -14.18
N ASP A 122 -15.38 -12.45 -14.34
CA ASP A 122 -15.71 -13.35 -13.21
C ASP A 122 -14.70 -13.21 -12.05
N ALA A 123 -13.42 -13.07 -12.36
CA ALA A 123 -12.37 -12.86 -11.35
C ALA A 123 -12.56 -11.53 -10.61
N VAL A 124 -12.91 -10.45 -11.32
CA VAL A 124 -13.20 -9.14 -10.73
C VAL A 124 -14.44 -9.21 -9.85
N ASP A 125 -15.53 -9.81 -10.32
CA ASP A 125 -16.78 -9.93 -9.56
C ASP A 125 -16.56 -10.72 -8.27
N LYS A 126 -15.84 -11.83 -8.34
CA LYS A 126 -15.47 -12.61 -7.13
C LYS A 126 -14.58 -11.85 -6.17
N LEU A 127 -13.64 -11.04 -6.68
CA LEU A 127 -12.85 -10.18 -5.81
C LEU A 127 -13.74 -9.19 -5.08
N LEU A 128 -14.61 -8.49 -5.79
CA LEU A 128 -15.52 -7.51 -5.21
C LEU A 128 -16.48 -8.16 -4.19
N GLU A 129 -16.97 -9.36 -4.45
CA GLU A 129 -17.78 -10.12 -3.48
C GLU A 129 -16.99 -10.44 -2.20
N ALA A 130 -15.73 -10.87 -2.33
CA ALA A 130 -14.88 -11.21 -1.19
C ALA A 130 -14.55 -9.99 -0.30
N LEU A 131 -14.66 -8.77 -0.83
CA LEU A 131 -14.45 -7.52 -0.10
C LEU A 131 -15.74 -6.95 0.51
N LYS A 132 -16.91 -7.43 0.10
CA LYS A 132 -18.22 -6.98 0.61
C LYS A 132 -18.79 -7.88 1.70
N LYS A 133 -18.42 -9.14 1.72
CA LYS A 133 -18.87 -10.17 2.69
C LYS A 133 -17.85 -10.37 3.80
#